data_cfba2aca0c50154089ce8a382bb6c3d5
#
_entry.id   cfba2aca0c50154089ce8a382bb6c3d5
#
_cell.length_a   1.000
_cell.length_b   1.000
_cell.length_c   1.000
_cell.angle_alpha   90.00
_cell.angle_beta   90.00
_cell.angle_gamma   90.00
#
_symmetry.space_group_name_H-M   'P 1'
#
loop_
_entity.id
_entity.type
_entity.pdbx_description
1 polymer ?
#
loop_
_entity_poly.entity_id
_entity_poly.type
_entity_poly.pdbx_seq_one_letter_code
_entity_poly.pdbx_strand_id
1 'polypeptide(L)'
;MKSNYLIKEDIEEIYSFLGSDNVKALTGKSILISGAAGFIGRYLIELMSYINQTHPDDPIKIIALDNWITQPQERNDKRNKEDSIIYRDIDINNDFNIEDPVDFIIHAAGIASPFYYAKFPLETIEVATTGTKNLLNLAMQKNVEGFLFFSSSEIYGDPDTNHVPTLETYSGSV
;
A
#
# COMPACT_ATOMS: atom_id res chain seq x y z
N MET A 1 -4.74 -23.52 -6.52
CA MET A 1 -4.74 -23.41 -5.03
C MET A 1 -4.95 -21.95 -4.70
N LYS A 2 -6.09 -21.58 -4.10
CA LYS A 2 -6.23 -20.25 -3.52
C LYS A 2 -5.34 -20.23 -2.27
N SER A 3 -4.20 -19.61 -2.34
CA SER A 3 -3.43 -19.36 -1.12
C SER A 3 -4.14 -18.23 -0.39
N ASN A 4 -4.95 -18.59 0.57
CA ASN A 4 -5.41 -17.65 1.59
C ASN A 4 -4.18 -17.28 2.44
N TYR A 5 -3.37 -16.31 1.96
CA TYR A 5 -2.28 -15.75 2.77
C TYR A 5 -2.82 -14.89 3.91
N LEU A 6 -4.08 -14.47 3.79
CA LEU A 6 -4.71 -13.58 4.75
C LEU A 6 -5.51 -14.42 5.74
N ILE A 7 -5.16 -14.30 7.00
CA ILE A 7 -5.84 -14.98 8.09
C ILE A 7 -6.85 -13.99 8.66
N LYS A 8 -8.11 -14.42 8.76
CA LYS A 8 -9.18 -13.57 9.28
C LYS A 8 -8.86 -13.04 10.68
N GLU A 9 -8.24 -13.87 11.50
CA GLU A 9 -7.79 -13.52 12.84
C GLU A 9 -6.79 -12.35 12.85
N ASP A 10 -5.86 -12.30 11.88
CA ASP A 10 -4.92 -11.18 11.72
C ASP A 10 -5.67 -9.86 11.44
N ILE A 11 -6.67 -9.90 10.56
CA ILE A 11 -7.48 -8.72 10.22
C ILE A 11 -8.27 -8.21 11.42
N GLU A 12 -8.87 -9.13 12.20
CA GLU A 12 -9.62 -8.80 13.42
C GLU A 12 -8.68 -8.20 14.48
N GLU A 13 -7.46 -8.73 14.61
CA GLU A 13 -6.44 -8.20 15.52
C GLU A 13 -6.00 -6.80 15.09
N ILE A 14 -5.64 -6.58 13.82
CA ILE A 14 -5.25 -5.27 13.28
C ILE A 14 -6.39 -4.26 13.46
N TYR A 15 -7.63 -4.65 13.18
CA TYR A 15 -8.79 -3.80 13.39
C TYR A 15 -8.94 -3.39 14.86
N SER A 16 -8.72 -4.32 15.77
CA SER A 16 -8.77 -4.04 17.22
C SER A 16 -7.68 -3.04 17.64
N PHE A 17 -6.45 -3.19 17.13
CA PHE A 17 -5.35 -2.25 17.39
C PHE A 17 -5.58 -0.87 16.79
N LEU A 18 -6.24 -0.79 15.63
CA LEU A 18 -6.55 0.49 14.99
C LEU A 18 -7.42 1.38 15.87
N GLY A 19 -8.37 0.78 16.59
CA GLY A 19 -9.25 1.47 17.53
C GLY A 19 -10.36 2.28 16.84
N SER A 20 -11.41 2.56 17.59
CA SER A 20 -12.64 3.17 17.07
C SER A 20 -12.45 4.56 16.45
N ASP A 21 -11.57 5.38 17.02
CA ASP A 21 -11.39 6.77 16.55
C ASP A 21 -10.69 6.79 15.17
N ASN A 22 -9.68 5.92 14.98
CA ASN A 22 -9.01 5.80 13.70
C ASN A 22 -9.92 5.16 12.64
N VAL A 23 -10.70 4.14 13.01
CA VAL A 23 -11.70 3.56 12.12
C VAL A 23 -12.68 4.64 11.65
N LYS A 24 -13.23 5.44 12.57
CA LYS A 24 -14.15 6.53 12.24
C LYS A 24 -13.52 7.62 11.36
N ALA A 25 -12.21 7.86 11.50
CA ALA A 25 -11.50 8.83 10.66
C ALA A 25 -11.32 8.34 9.22
N LEU A 26 -11.38 7.01 8.99
CA LEU A 26 -11.23 6.39 7.68
C LEU A 26 -12.58 6.16 6.97
N THR A 27 -13.69 5.98 7.70
CA THR A 27 -15.00 5.75 7.08
C THR A 27 -15.39 6.91 6.18
N GLY A 28 -16.06 6.62 5.05
CA GLY A 28 -16.46 7.59 4.04
C GLY A 28 -15.33 8.16 3.19
N LYS A 29 -14.08 7.81 3.47
CA LYS A 29 -12.91 8.33 2.75
C LYS A 29 -12.59 7.51 1.50
N SER A 30 -11.92 8.17 0.56
CA SER A 30 -11.35 7.54 -0.64
C SER A 30 -9.85 7.36 -0.44
N ILE A 31 -9.39 6.10 -0.44
CA ILE A 31 -7.99 5.75 -0.15
C ILE A 31 -7.38 5.08 -1.37
N LEU A 32 -6.31 5.67 -1.89
CA LEU A 32 -5.52 5.10 -2.97
C LEU A 32 -4.36 4.28 -2.38
N ILE A 33 -4.20 3.03 -2.84
CA ILE A 33 -3.12 2.14 -2.42
C ILE A 33 -2.32 1.73 -3.65
N SER A 34 -1.04 2.08 -3.73
CA SER A 34 -0.12 1.54 -4.73
C SER A 34 0.58 0.30 -4.19
N GLY A 35 0.85 -0.69 -5.05
CA GLY A 35 1.33 -2.00 -4.62
C GLY A 35 0.22 -2.86 -3.98
N ALA A 36 -0.99 -2.66 -4.44
CA ALA A 36 -2.21 -3.28 -3.92
C ALA A 36 -2.22 -4.81 -4.01
N ALA A 37 -1.51 -5.38 -4.99
CA ALA A 37 -1.35 -6.83 -5.17
C ALA A 37 -0.25 -7.43 -4.29
N GLY A 38 0.62 -6.61 -3.71
CA GLY A 38 1.70 -7.02 -2.81
C GLY A 38 1.20 -7.57 -1.48
N PHE A 39 2.12 -8.09 -0.67
CA PHE A 39 1.80 -8.68 0.64
C PHE A 39 1.09 -7.66 1.56
N ILE A 40 1.70 -6.50 1.78
CA ILE A 40 1.15 -5.44 2.64
C ILE A 40 -0.14 -4.85 2.03
N GLY A 41 -0.13 -4.58 0.69
CA GLY A 41 -1.29 -4.02 0.00
C GLY A 41 -2.56 -4.85 0.18
N ARG A 42 -2.43 -6.18 0.14
CA ARG A 42 -3.56 -7.10 0.37
C ARG A 42 -4.11 -7.01 1.78
N TYR A 43 -3.24 -6.96 2.80
CA TYR A 43 -3.68 -6.80 4.19
C TYR A 43 -4.43 -5.47 4.39
N LEU A 44 -3.94 -4.39 3.78
CA LEU A 44 -4.61 -3.09 3.85
C LEU A 44 -6.00 -3.13 3.19
N ILE A 45 -6.12 -3.76 2.02
CA ILE A 45 -7.41 -3.89 1.32
C ILE A 45 -8.39 -4.73 2.14
N GLU A 46 -7.95 -5.89 2.67
CA GLU A 46 -8.82 -6.75 3.47
C GLU A 46 -9.23 -6.07 4.79
N LEU A 47 -8.33 -5.31 5.43
CA LEU A 47 -8.68 -4.52 6.61
C LEU A 47 -9.77 -3.49 6.28
N MET A 48 -9.63 -2.75 5.18
CA MET A 48 -10.62 -1.75 4.76
C MET A 48 -11.94 -2.40 4.35
N SER A 49 -11.90 -3.55 3.68
CA SER A 49 -13.09 -4.37 3.41
C SER A 49 -13.78 -4.81 4.70
N TYR A 50 -13.02 -5.22 5.69
CA TYR A 50 -13.57 -5.59 7.01
C TYR A 50 -14.20 -4.39 7.73
N ILE A 51 -13.57 -3.20 7.65
CA ILE A 51 -14.16 -1.95 8.14
C ILE A 51 -15.48 -1.67 7.43
N ASN A 52 -15.54 -1.81 6.11
CA ASN A 52 -16.76 -1.58 5.33
C ASN A 52 -17.90 -2.55 5.72
N GLN A 53 -17.57 -3.81 6.01
CA GLN A 53 -18.55 -4.79 6.49
C GLN A 53 -19.12 -4.43 7.88
N THR A 54 -18.31 -3.83 8.72
CA THR A 54 -18.72 -3.39 10.08
C THR A 54 -19.34 -2.01 10.10
N HIS A 55 -19.10 -1.18 9.06
CA HIS A 55 -19.61 0.19 8.91
C HIS A 55 -20.21 0.40 7.50
N PRO A 56 -21.30 -0.31 7.15
CA PRO A 56 -21.83 -0.32 5.78
C PRO A 56 -22.47 1.00 5.34
N ASP A 57 -22.83 1.87 6.29
CA ASP A 57 -23.51 3.14 5.98
C ASP A 57 -22.55 4.22 5.43
N ASP A 58 -21.25 4.07 5.68
CA ASP A 58 -20.23 5.03 5.27
C ASP A 58 -18.93 4.32 4.82
N PRO A 59 -18.97 3.56 3.71
CA PRO A 59 -17.86 2.71 3.32
C PRO A 59 -16.65 3.48 2.81
N ILE A 60 -15.47 2.98 3.11
CA ILE A 60 -14.20 3.42 2.53
C ILE A 60 -14.20 3.03 1.05
N LYS A 61 -13.90 4.00 0.17
CA LYS A 61 -13.65 3.73 -1.24
C LYS A 61 -12.18 3.42 -1.46
N ILE A 62 -11.87 2.27 -2.02
CA ILE A 62 -10.50 1.79 -2.20
C ILE A 62 -10.13 1.86 -3.68
N ILE A 63 -9.08 2.60 -4.02
CA ILE A 63 -8.49 2.68 -5.35
C ILE A 63 -7.17 1.91 -5.31
N ALA A 64 -7.19 0.69 -5.83
CA ALA A 64 -6.10 -0.28 -5.73
C ALA A 64 -5.27 -0.28 -7.03
N LEU A 65 -4.03 0.25 -6.96
CA LEU A 65 -3.11 0.32 -8.08
C LEU A 65 -2.04 -0.76 -8.00
N ASP A 66 -1.78 -1.46 -9.11
CA ASP A 66 -0.64 -2.37 -9.25
C ASP A 66 -0.29 -2.56 -10.74
N ASN A 67 0.97 -2.86 -11.06
CA ASN A 67 1.42 -3.21 -12.41
C ASN A 67 1.66 -4.72 -12.59
N TRP A 68 1.53 -5.50 -11.49
CA TRP A 68 1.65 -6.96 -11.45
C TRP A 68 3.01 -7.52 -11.89
N ILE A 69 4.07 -6.71 -11.89
CA ILE A 69 5.39 -7.10 -12.40
C ILE A 69 5.97 -8.34 -11.72
N THR A 70 5.69 -8.51 -10.42
CA THR A 70 6.16 -9.67 -9.64
C THR A 70 5.17 -10.83 -9.63
N GLN A 71 3.92 -10.61 -10.04
CA GLN A 71 2.83 -11.60 -9.99
C GLN A 71 1.95 -11.54 -11.25
N PRO A 72 2.52 -11.65 -12.46
CA PRO A 72 1.77 -11.45 -13.71
C PRO A 72 0.62 -12.45 -13.91
N GLN A 73 0.70 -13.65 -13.31
CA GLN A 73 -0.35 -14.67 -13.35
C GLN A 73 -1.62 -14.26 -12.58
N GLU A 74 -1.52 -13.30 -11.65
CA GLU A 74 -2.64 -12.85 -10.83
C GLU A 74 -3.33 -11.60 -11.40
N ARG A 75 -2.77 -11.00 -12.46
CA ARG A 75 -3.31 -9.80 -13.11
C ARG A 75 -4.77 -9.93 -13.56
N ASN A 76 -5.17 -11.13 -13.97
CA ASN A 76 -6.51 -11.44 -14.43
C ASN A 76 -7.39 -12.12 -13.36
N ASP A 77 -6.88 -12.28 -12.15
CA ASP A 77 -7.68 -12.83 -11.06
C ASP A 77 -8.74 -11.81 -10.66
N LYS A 78 -10.01 -12.19 -10.80
CA LYS A 78 -11.15 -11.34 -10.44
C LYS A 78 -11.25 -11.26 -8.92
N ARG A 79 -10.39 -10.43 -8.33
CA ARG A 79 -10.41 -10.15 -6.90
C ARG A 79 -11.63 -9.32 -6.58
N ASN A 80 -12.29 -9.75 -5.54
CA ASN A 80 -13.42 -9.14 -4.86
C ASN A 80 -14.28 -8.19 -5.70
N LYS A 81 -15.49 -8.64 -5.98
CA LYS A 81 -16.54 -7.83 -6.60
C LYS A 81 -17.24 -6.96 -5.54
N GLU A 82 -16.47 -6.32 -4.68
CA GLU A 82 -17.02 -5.33 -3.78
C GLU A 82 -17.07 -4.00 -4.54
N ASP A 83 -18.23 -3.37 -4.57
CA ASP A 83 -18.44 -2.09 -5.27
C ASP A 83 -17.54 -0.96 -4.73
N SER A 84 -17.04 -1.13 -3.51
CA SER A 84 -16.12 -0.18 -2.84
C SER A 84 -14.66 -0.29 -3.29
N ILE A 85 -14.27 -1.35 -4.04
CA ILE A 85 -12.89 -1.58 -4.46
C ILE A 85 -12.74 -1.45 -5.97
N ILE A 86 -11.94 -0.48 -6.41
CA ILE A 86 -11.63 -0.22 -7.81
C ILE A 86 -10.19 -0.63 -8.10
N TYR A 87 -9.98 -1.77 -8.75
CA TYR A 87 -8.65 -2.18 -9.19
C TYR A 87 -8.28 -1.50 -10.51
N ARG A 88 -7.07 -0.94 -10.56
CA ARG A 88 -6.47 -0.32 -11.74
C ARG A 88 -5.12 -0.97 -12.03
N ASP A 89 -4.95 -1.40 -13.27
CA ASP A 89 -3.67 -1.87 -13.80
C ASP A 89 -2.85 -0.66 -14.23
N ILE A 90 -2.08 -0.11 -13.30
CA ILE A 90 -1.31 1.12 -13.47
C ILE A 90 0.11 0.89 -12.97
N ASP A 91 1.09 1.20 -13.84
CA ASP A 91 2.46 1.38 -13.43
C ASP A 91 2.69 2.84 -13.05
N ILE A 92 2.91 3.07 -11.76
CA ILE A 92 3.10 4.42 -11.20
C ILE A 92 4.39 5.11 -11.68
N ASN A 93 5.29 4.38 -12.35
CA ASN A 93 6.48 4.96 -12.98
C ASN A 93 6.15 5.76 -14.26
N ASN A 94 5.01 5.46 -14.88
CA ASN A 94 4.52 6.15 -16.05
C ASN A 94 3.57 7.29 -15.68
N ASP A 95 3.23 8.14 -16.64
CA ASP A 95 2.17 9.12 -16.47
C ASP A 95 0.82 8.41 -16.33
N PHE A 96 0.05 8.77 -15.31
CA PHE A 96 -1.29 8.25 -15.08
C PHE A 96 -2.22 9.33 -14.52
N ASN A 97 -3.50 9.12 -14.67
CA ASN A 97 -4.54 9.97 -14.09
C ASN A 97 -5.54 9.16 -13.27
N ILE A 98 -5.94 9.72 -12.14
CA ILE A 98 -7.02 9.21 -11.29
C ILE A 98 -8.11 10.28 -11.27
N GLU A 99 -9.26 9.99 -11.85
CA GLU A 99 -10.40 10.93 -11.87
C GLU A 99 -11.13 10.98 -10.53
N ASP A 100 -11.18 9.84 -9.85
CA ASP A 100 -11.84 9.69 -8.55
C ASP A 100 -11.28 10.66 -7.50
N PRO A 101 -12.10 11.12 -6.53
CA PRO A 101 -11.61 11.77 -5.32
C PRO A 101 -10.63 10.88 -4.57
N VAL A 102 -9.62 11.48 -3.94
CA VAL A 102 -8.64 10.78 -3.11
C VAL A 102 -8.39 11.61 -1.86
N ASP A 103 -8.70 11.05 -0.70
CA ASP A 103 -8.44 11.69 0.60
C ASP A 103 -7.09 11.27 1.18
N PHE A 104 -6.70 10.00 0.98
CA PHE A 104 -5.43 9.47 1.46
C PHE A 104 -4.72 8.66 0.37
N ILE A 105 -3.39 8.72 0.38
CA ILE A 105 -2.55 7.86 -0.46
C ILE A 105 -1.65 6.99 0.42
N ILE A 106 -1.66 5.68 0.17
CA ILE A 106 -0.73 4.72 0.78
C ILE A 106 0.18 4.18 -0.32
N HIS A 107 1.45 4.54 -0.26
CA HIS A 107 2.45 4.06 -1.19
C HIS A 107 3.15 2.82 -0.60
N ALA A 108 2.65 1.63 -0.97
CA ALA A 108 3.19 0.34 -0.60
C ALA A 108 3.80 -0.42 -1.80
N ALA A 109 3.89 0.24 -2.97
CA ALA A 109 4.57 -0.33 -4.12
C ALA A 109 6.09 -0.34 -3.89
N GLY A 110 6.69 -1.50 -4.06
CA GLY A 110 8.13 -1.71 -3.96
C GLY A 110 8.49 -3.15 -4.30
N ILE A 111 9.66 -3.35 -4.90
CA ILE A 111 10.17 -4.68 -5.21
C ILE A 111 11.12 -5.10 -4.09
N ALA A 112 10.59 -5.76 -3.05
CA ALA A 112 11.34 -6.09 -1.83
C ALA A 112 12.04 -7.46 -1.88
N SER A 113 11.66 -8.37 -2.79
CA SER A 113 12.26 -9.70 -2.89
C SER A 113 13.62 -9.66 -3.56
N PRO A 114 14.69 -10.24 -2.95
CA PRO A 114 16.03 -10.32 -3.55
C PRO A 114 16.04 -10.89 -4.97
N PHE A 115 15.23 -11.90 -5.22
CA PHE A 115 15.08 -12.49 -6.54
C PHE A 115 14.52 -11.48 -7.56
N TYR A 116 13.50 -10.73 -7.18
CA TYR A 116 12.84 -9.79 -8.10
C TYR A 116 13.62 -8.50 -8.29
N TYR A 117 14.23 -7.91 -7.26
CA TYR A 117 15.01 -6.69 -7.46
C TYR A 117 16.32 -6.96 -8.23
N ALA A 118 16.90 -8.18 -8.15
CA ALA A 118 18.00 -8.58 -9.02
C ALA A 118 17.56 -8.79 -10.48
N LYS A 119 16.30 -9.22 -10.69
CA LYS A 119 15.71 -9.39 -12.01
C LYS A 119 15.25 -8.10 -12.67
N PHE A 120 14.76 -7.15 -11.87
CA PHE A 120 14.17 -5.88 -12.28
C PHE A 120 14.84 -4.69 -11.56
N PRO A 121 16.17 -4.50 -11.73
CA PRO A 121 16.90 -3.50 -10.94
C PRO A 121 16.50 -2.06 -11.26
N LEU A 122 16.20 -1.75 -12.52
CA LEU A 122 15.78 -0.41 -12.93
C LEU A 122 14.38 -0.09 -12.39
N GLU A 123 13.44 -1.00 -12.54
CA GLU A 123 12.08 -0.87 -12.05
C GLU A 123 12.05 -0.72 -10.52
N THR A 124 13.01 -1.37 -9.82
CA THR A 124 13.15 -1.23 -8.35
C THR A 124 13.55 0.18 -7.97
N ILE A 125 14.48 0.78 -8.69
CA ILE A 125 14.89 2.19 -8.46
C ILE A 125 13.77 3.15 -8.89
N GLU A 126 13.16 2.90 -10.03
CA GLU A 126 12.11 3.76 -10.59
C GLU A 126 10.87 3.82 -9.69
N VAL A 127 10.41 2.70 -9.14
CA VAL A 127 9.26 2.70 -8.24
C VAL A 127 9.53 3.51 -6.96
N ALA A 128 10.77 3.44 -6.44
CA ALA A 128 11.16 4.18 -5.25
C ALA A 128 11.37 5.68 -5.50
N THR A 129 11.65 6.10 -6.72
CA THR A 129 11.97 7.49 -7.09
C THR A 129 10.89 8.12 -7.94
N THR A 130 10.78 7.70 -9.19
CA THR A 130 9.80 8.23 -10.16
C THR A 130 8.37 7.94 -9.72
N GLY A 131 8.08 6.71 -9.31
CA GLY A 131 6.77 6.30 -8.81
C GLY A 131 6.35 7.09 -7.58
N THR A 132 7.25 7.26 -6.61
CA THR A 132 7.00 8.11 -5.42
C THR A 132 6.73 9.56 -5.83
N LYS A 133 7.53 10.13 -6.74
CA LYS A 133 7.33 11.50 -7.24
C LYS A 133 5.96 11.66 -7.92
N ASN A 134 5.56 10.71 -8.75
CA ASN A 134 4.27 10.75 -9.43
C ASN A 134 3.10 10.70 -8.45
N LEU A 135 3.19 9.85 -7.42
CA LEU A 135 2.17 9.78 -6.36
C LEU A 135 2.14 11.06 -5.50
N LEU A 136 3.29 11.69 -5.22
CA LEU A 136 3.33 12.97 -4.52
C LEU A 136 2.71 14.10 -5.36
N ASN A 137 2.96 14.11 -6.67
CA ASN A 137 2.31 15.04 -7.59
C ASN A 137 0.79 14.85 -7.59
N LEU A 138 0.31 13.60 -7.63
CA LEU A 138 -1.11 13.28 -7.50
C LEU A 138 -1.67 13.76 -6.16
N ALA A 139 -0.95 13.54 -5.06
CA ALA A 139 -1.33 13.99 -3.73
C ALA A 139 -1.55 15.51 -3.68
N MET A 140 -0.64 16.28 -4.28
CA MET A 140 -0.78 17.74 -4.39
C MET A 140 -1.97 18.14 -5.27
N GLN A 141 -2.16 17.49 -6.42
CA GLN A 141 -3.28 17.77 -7.33
C GLN A 141 -4.65 17.48 -6.69
N LYS A 142 -4.73 16.40 -5.91
CA LYS A 142 -5.97 15.99 -5.21
C LYS A 142 -6.17 16.67 -3.87
N ASN A 143 -5.16 17.39 -3.38
CA ASN A 143 -5.16 18.02 -2.05
C ASN A 143 -5.49 17.00 -0.95
N VAL A 144 -4.79 15.85 -0.97
CA VAL A 144 -5.05 14.76 -0.02
C VAL A 144 -4.80 15.18 1.43
N GLU A 145 -5.52 14.56 2.36
CA GLU A 145 -5.38 14.80 3.81
C GLU A 145 -4.10 14.18 4.37
N GLY A 146 -3.62 13.07 3.75
CA GLY A 146 -2.41 12.40 4.20
C GLY A 146 -1.79 11.51 3.13
N PHE A 147 -0.46 11.33 3.27
CA PHE A 147 0.35 10.46 2.42
C PHE A 147 1.21 9.56 3.31
N LEU A 148 1.01 8.24 3.22
CA LEU A 148 1.81 7.24 3.92
C LEU A 148 2.76 6.57 2.93
N PHE A 149 4.05 6.60 3.23
CA PHE A 149 5.09 5.92 2.44
C PHE A 149 5.70 4.76 3.24
N PHE A 150 5.66 3.56 2.67
CA PHE A 150 6.37 2.42 3.22
C PHE A 150 7.85 2.51 2.82
N SER A 151 8.68 2.88 3.76
CA SER A 151 10.13 2.98 3.61
C SER A 151 10.80 1.60 3.74
N SER A 152 12.08 1.57 4.06
CA SER A 152 12.88 0.36 4.23
C SER A 152 13.81 0.49 5.43
N SER A 153 14.11 -0.63 6.10
CA SER A 153 15.16 -0.68 7.13
C SER A 153 16.55 -0.36 6.58
N GLU A 154 16.74 -0.49 5.28
CA GLU A 154 18.02 -0.17 4.60
C GLU A 154 18.44 1.29 4.75
N ILE A 155 17.53 2.20 5.13
CA ILE A 155 17.87 3.59 5.45
C ILE A 155 18.84 3.72 6.64
N TYR A 156 18.92 2.69 7.48
CA TYR A 156 19.81 2.68 8.64
C TYR A 156 21.22 2.14 8.30
N GLY A 157 21.39 1.50 7.14
CA GLY A 157 22.65 0.88 6.75
C GLY A 157 22.95 -0.35 7.60
N ASP A 158 24.20 -0.44 8.12
CA ASP A 158 24.66 -1.54 8.98
C ASP A 158 24.87 -1.05 10.44
N PRO A 159 23.83 -1.01 11.27
CA PRO A 159 23.93 -0.56 12.65
C PRO A 159 24.81 -1.49 13.47
N ASP A 160 25.66 -0.92 14.32
CA ASP A 160 26.41 -1.72 15.27
C ASP A 160 25.50 -2.38 16.33
N THR A 161 26.03 -3.37 17.06
CA THR A 161 25.26 -4.19 18.01
C THR A 161 24.64 -3.39 19.17
N ASN A 162 25.13 -2.19 19.49
CA ASN A 162 24.58 -1.34 20.54
C ASN A 162 23.33 -0.57 20.07
N HIS A 163 23.10 -0.52 18.75
CA HIS A 163 21.97 0.14 18.12
C HIS A 163 20.94 -0.84 17.55
N VAL A 164 20.94 -2.11 18.01
CA VAL A 164 19.95 -3.14 17.67
C VAL A 164 19.20 -3.55 18.95
N PRO A 165 17.85 -3.40 19.00
CA PRO A 165 16.97 -2.83 17.96
C PRO A 165 17.20 -1.35 17.67
N THR A 166 17.14 -0.99 16.38
CA THR A 166 17.46 0.36 15.90
C THR A 166 16.33 1.34 16.17
N LEU A 167 16.63 2.42 16.87
CA LEU A 167 15.65 3.47 17.16
C LEU A 167 15.46 4.39 15.95
N GLU A 168 14.28 5.00 15.82
CA GLU A 168 13.97 5.98 14.74
C GLU A 168 14.89 7.22 14.78
N THR A 169 15.50 7.50 15.93
CA THR A 169 16.46 8.61 16.10
C THR A 169 17.86 8.28 15.61
N TYR A 170 18.13 7.03 15.22
CA TYR A 170 19.44 6.62 14.69
C TYR A 170 19.67 7.22 13.31
N SER A 171 20.76 7.96 13.14
CA SER A 171 21.03 8.72 11.90
C SER A 171 21.51 7.87 10.71
N GLY A 172 21.69 6.57 10.90
CA GLY A 172 22.16 5.66 9.88
C GLY A 172 23.68 5.49 9.85
N SER A 173 24.11 4.42 9.20
CA SER A 173 25.51 4.06 8.93
C SER A 173 25.60 3.57 7.47
N VAL A 174 25.36 4.47 6.52
CA VAL A 174 25.39 4.23 5.06
C VAL A 174 26.60 4.87 4.43
#